data_006c2004ce0d9bd37005a02c5366b4b9
#
_entry.id   006c2004ce0d9bd37005a02c5366b4b9
#
_cell.length_a   1.000
_cell.length_b   1.000
_cell.length_c   1.000
_cell.angle_alpha   90.00
_cell.angle_beta   90.00
_cell.angle_gamma   90.00
#
_symmetry.space_group_name_H-M   'P 1'
#
loop_
_entity.id
_entity.type
_entity.pdbx_description
1 polymer ?
#
loop_
_entity_poly.entity_id
_entity_poly.type
_entity_poly.pdbx_seq_one_letter_code
_entity_poly.pdbx_strand_id
1 'polypeptide(L)'
;MQLLMLAAYRSEKYKKSVKFLFPSSIAAYGMPNLKVKQKAGTVKEEEWDIPHTMYGCNKLYCEKLGMYYSQYFGQKHLDEKPPVMLDFRALRFPGLISAFTLPSGGTSDYGPEMLHAAAQGNRYSCFVRADTKISFMAMPDAIKSLLMLMDAPVKSLSSRVYNVAAFAITAEDFRQRAVNAFPGAKISFEINPRRQGIVDSWPEDIDDARARTDWGWKPDYDVDRFFDDYFLPEIRKRYSLVGSH
;
A
#
# COMPACT_ATOMS: atom_id res chain seq x y z
N MET A 1 -9.94 15.71 7.18
CA MET A 1 -11.26 16.29 7.45
C MET A 1 -11.52 17.57 6.66
N GLN A 2 -10.72 18.64 6.78
CA GLN A 2 -10.94 19.92 6.08
C GLN A 2 -11.15 19.80 4.56
N LEU A 3 -10.35 18.99 3.86
CA LEU A 3 -10.49 18.78 2.42
C LEU A 3 -11.81 18.09 2.03
N LEU A 4 -12.28 17.14 2.83
CA LEU A 4 -13.60 16.50 2.61
C LEU A 4 -14.74 17.50 2.82
N MET A 5 -14.67 18.34 3.85
CA MET A 5 -15.64 19.41 4.08
C MET A 5 -15.66 20.42 2.91
N LEU A 6 -14.48 20.82 2.43
CA LEU A 6 -14.37 21.74 1.30
C LEU A 6 -14.92 21.11 0.01
N ALA A 7 -14.63 19.83 -0.24
CA ALA A 7 -15.15 19.09 -1.40
C ALA A 7 -16.68 18.97 -1.33
N ALA A 8 -17.24 18.65 -0.15
CA ALA A 8 -18.66 18.59 0.09
C ALA A 8 -19.34 19.96 -0.15
N TYR A 9 -18.82 21.02 0.46
CA TYR A 9 -19.31 22.38 0.27
C TYR A 9 -19.30 22.81 -1.21
N ARG A 10 -18.20 22.57 -1.92
CA ARG A 10 -18.10 22.89 -3.34
C ARG A 10 -19.09 22.10 -4.19
N SER A 11 -19.25 20.82 -3.93
CA SER A 11 -20.23 19.97 -4.60
C SER A 11 -21.65 20.51 -4.44
N GLU A 12 -22.03 20.88 -3.22
CA GLU A 12 -23.33 21.44 -2.92
C GLU A 12 -23.54 22.82 -3.57
N LYS A 13 -22.56 23.73 -3.42
CA LYS A 13 -22.63 25.10 -3.96
C LYS A 13 -22.75 25.15 -5.47
N TYR A 14 -21.95 24.34 -6.18
CA TYR A 14 -21.87 24.37 -7.62
C TYR A 14 -22.73 23.31 -8.33
N LYS A 15 -23.43 22.46 -7.55
CA LYS A 15 -24.24 21.33 -8.05
C LYS A 15 -23.44 20.42 -9.02
N LYS A 16 -22.17 20.20 -8.70
CA LYS A 16 -21.24 19.35 -9.48
C LYS A 16 -20.65 18.26 -8.62
N SER A 17 -20.53 17.07 -9.17
CA SER A 17 -19.81 15.97 -8.52
C SER A 17 -18.33 16.32 -8.33
N VAL A 18 -17.82 16.06 -7.15
CA VAL A 18 -16.40 16.20 -6.83
C VAL A 18 -15.84 14.82 -6.51
N LYS A 19 -14.84 14.37 -7.27
CA LYS A 19 -14.10 13.15 -6.95
C LYS A 19 -13.06 13.43 -5.88
N PHE A 20 -12.98 12.54 -4.90
CA PHE A 20 -12.01 12.61 -3.81
C PHE A 20 -11.31 11.24 -3.67
N LEU A 21 -10.06 11.18 -4.12
CA LEU A 21 -9.25 9.97 -3.99
C LEU A 21 -8.45 10.01 -2.70
N PHE A 22 -8.49 8.92 -1.94
CA PHE A 22 -7.77 8.78 -0.69
C PHE A 22 -6.79 7.61 -0.74
N PRO A 23 -5.46 7.87 -0.60
CA PRO A 23 -4.47 6.81 -0.47
C PRO A 23 -4.53 6.21 0.94
N SER A 24 -5.24 5.10 1.09
CA SER A 24 -5.26 4.28 2.30
C SER A 24 -4.09 3.30 2.31
N SER A 25 -4.11 2.32 3.19
CA SER A 25 -2.99 1.40 3.41
C SER A 25 -3.48 0.06 3.97
N ILE A 26 -2.71 -1.02 3.73
CA ILE A 26 -2.87 -2.30 4.43
C ILE A 26 -2.74 -2.17 5.95
N ALA A 27 -2.20 -1.06 6.45
CA ALA A 27 -2.17 -0.77 7.88
C ALA A 27 -3.56 -0.53 8.50
N ALA A 28 -4.61 -0.36 7.68
CA ALA A 28 -6.00 -0.34 8.12
C ALA A 28 -6.48 -1.71 8.65
N TYR A 29 -5.78 -2.78 8.30
CA TYR A 29 -6.00 -4.12 8.83
C TYR A 29 -5.32 -4.32 10.18
N GLY A 30 -5.82 -5.28 10.98
CA GLY A 30 -5.22 -5.68 12.25
C GLY A 30 -5.34 -7.18 12.50
N MET A 31 -4.31 -7.94 12.10
CA MET A 31 -4.23 -9.36 12.38
C MET A 31 -3.91 -9.58 13.87
N PRO A 32 -4.72 -10.35 14.62
CA PRO A 32 -4.54 -10.46 16.08
C PRO A 32 -3.24 -11.16 16.49
N ASN A 33 -2.72 -12.06 15.68
CA ASN A 33 -1.44 -12.74 15.90
C ASN A 33 -0.95 -13.42 14.61
N LEU A 34 0.31 -13.89 14.63
CA LEU A 34 0.95 -14.53 13.48
C LEU A 34 0.21 -15.78 12.97
N LYS A 35 -0.33 -16.63 13.87
CA LYS A 35 -1.07 -17.84 13.46
C LYS A 35 -2.32 -17.48 12.66
N VAL A 36 -3.05 -16.44 13.09
CA VAL A 36 -4.24 -15.95 12.37
C VAL A 36 -3.84 -15.33 11.05
N LYS A 37 -2.78 -14.52 11.01
CA LYS A 37 -2.22 -13.95 9.79
C LYS A 37 -1.91 -15.04 8.75
N GLN A 38 -1.14 -16.06 9.13
CA GLN A 38 -0.76 -17.17 8.24
C GLN A 38 -1.97 -17.98 7.76
N LYS A 39 -2.96 -18.19 8.65
CA LYS A 39 -4.19 -18.92 8.30
C LYS A 39 -5.12 -18.12 7.39
N ALA A 40 -5.17 -16.80 7.55
CA ALA A 40 -6.04 -15.92 6.75
C ALA A 40 -5.60 -15.87 5.28
N GLY A 41 -4.28 -15.98 5.02
CA GLY A 41 -3.76 -15.88 3.66
C GLY A 41 -4.06 -14.52 3.03
N THR A 42 -4.89 -14.53 1.99
CA THR A 42 -5.33 -13.31 1.26
C THR A 42 -6.56 -12.70 1.93
N VAL A 43 -6.55 -11.40 2.22
CA VAL A 43 -7.56 -10.67 3.02
C VAL A 43 -8.36 -9.69 2.17
N LYS A 44 -9.71 -9.70 2.35
CA LYS A 44 -10.65 -8.79 1.68
C LYS A 44 -10.85 -7.49 2.45
N GLU A 45 -11.45 -6.49 1.78
CA GLU A 45 -11.60 -5.13 2.31
C GLU A 45 -12.49 -5.04 3.56
N GLU A 46 -13.42 -5.97 3.76
CA GLU A 46 -14.34 -5.98 4.91
C GLU A 46 -13.85 -6.85 6.08
N GLU A 47 -12.66 -7.47 5.93
CA GLU A 47 -12.10 -8.34 6.95
C GLU A 47 -11.07 -7.58 7.80
N TRP A 48 -10.93 -7.94 9.05
CA TRP A 48 -9.86 -7.47 9.95
C TRP A 48 -9.68 -5.94 10.06
N ASP A 49 -10.73 -5.15 9.89
CA ASP A 49 -10.74 -3.69 10.06
C ASP A 49 -10.53 -3.28 11.54
N ILE A 50 -9.44 -3.75 12.16
CA ILE A 50 -9.10 -3.56 13.58
C ILE A 50 -7.61 -3.19 13.71
N PRO A 51 -7.18 -2.06 13.17
CA PRO A 51 -5.76 -1.68 13.12
C PRO A 51 -5.12 -1.58 14.49
N HIS A 52 -3.87 -2.03 14.59
CA HIS A 52 -3.08 -2.01 15.83
C HIS A 52 -2.13 -0.81 15.94
N THR A 53 -2.12 0.08 14.96
CA THR A 53 -1.27 1.27 14.97
C THR A 53 -2.10 2.54 14.83
N MET A 54 -1.64 3.65 15.40
CA MET A 54 -2.30 4.95 15.22
C MET A 54 -2.38 5.35 13.74
N TYR A 55 -1.35 5.02 12.96
CA TYR A 55 -1.36 5.23 11.51
C TYR A 55 -2.51 4.46 10.84
N GLY A 56 -2.66 3.18 11.15
CA GLY A 56 -3.75 2.35 10.62
C GLY A 56 -5.13 2.85 11.08
N CYS A 57 -5.27 3.21 12.38
CA CYS A 57 -6.50 3.81 12.90
C CYS A 57 -6.88 5.08 12.14
N ASN A 58 -5.91 5.96 11.87
CA ASN A 58 -6.15 7.19 11.10
C ASN A 58 -6.54 6.89 9.65
N LYS A 59 -5.92 5.89 9.00
CA LYS A 59 -6.28 5.48 7.63
C LYS A 59 -7.71 4.96 7.59
N LEU A 60 -8.08 4.03 8.47
CA LEU A 60 -9.43 3.47 8.57
C LEU A 60 -10.46 4.55 8.92
N TYR A 61 -10.14 5.44 9.86
CA TYR A 61 -11.00 6.59 10.18
C TYR A 61 -11.28 7.45 8.95
N CYS A 62 -10.25 7.77 8.16
CA CYS A 62 -10.41 8.57 6.95
C CYS A 62 -11.26 7.85 5.89
N GLU A 63 -11.14 6.53 5.75
CA GLU A 63 -12.03 5.74 4.87
C GLU A 63 -13.49 5.88 5.31
N LYS A 64 -13.79 5.60 6.59
CA LYS A 64 -15.15 5.69 7.14
C LYS A 64 -15.70 7.12 7.06
N LEU A 65 -14.87 8.12 7.32
CA LEU A 65 -15.25 9.53 7.19
C LEU A 65 -15.58 9.90 5.73
N GLY A 66 -14.75 9.47 4.77
CA GLY A 66 -14.99 9.69 3.34
C GLY A 66 -16.28 9.03 2.86
N MET A 67 -16.55 7.80 3.32
CA MET A 67 -17.81 7.11 3.05
C MET A 67 -19.02 7.87 3.63
N TYR A 68 -18.91 8.36 4.87
CA TYR A 68 -19.96 9.16 5.48
C TYR A 68 -20.26 10.42 4.65
N TYR A 69 -19.24 11.17 4.27
CA TYR A 69 -19.44 12.38 3.44
C TYR A 69 -20.02 12.07 2.06
N SER A 70 -19.70 10.93 1.50
CA SER A 70 -20.20 10.50 0.18
C SER A 70 -21.64 9.99 0.21
N GLN A 71 -22.08 9.39 1.31
CA GLN A 71 -23.34 8.64 1.37
C GLN A 71 -24.42 9.28 2.23
N TYR A 72 -24.02 9.99 3.30
CA TYR A 72 -24.95 10.43 4.35
C TYR A 72 -24.88 11.91 4.70
N PHE A 73 -23.80 12.59 4.34
CA PHE A 73 -23.60 13.98 4.77
C PHE A 73 -24.70 14.90 4.23
N GLY A 74 -25.31 15.67 5.16
CA GLY A 74 -26.37 16.63 4.85
C GLY A 74 -27.77 16.03 4.67
N GLN A 75 -27.93 14.69 4.80
CA GLN A 75 -29.25 14.08 4.86
C GLN A 75 -29.98 14.47 6.16
N LYS A 76 -31.28 14.75 6.07
CA LYS A 76 -32.16 14.91 7.24
C LYS A 76 -32.73 13.57 7.71
N HIS A 77 -32.98 12.67 6.76
CA HIS A 77 -33.46 11.30 6.99
C HIS A 77 -32.59 10.31 6.16
N LEU A 78 -32.46 9.06 6.65
CA LEU A 78 -31.59 8.06 6.03
C LEU A 78 -32.05 7.58 4.64
N ASP A 79 -33.32 7.77 4.32
CA ASP A 79 -33.93 7.43 3.04
C ASP A 79 -33.81 8.53 1.98
N GLU A 80 -33.34 9.72 2.36
CA GLU A 80 -33.09 10.81 1.44
C GLU A 80 -31.75 10.65 0.72
N LYS A 81 -31.69 11.11 -0.53
CA LYS A 81 -30.41 11.23 -1.23
C LYS A 81 -29.59 12.37 -0.60
N PRO A 82 -28.28 12.17 -0.37
CA PRO A 82 -27.45 13.24 0.14
C PRO A 82 -27.44 14.43 -0.83
N PRO A 83 -27.53 15.68 -0.32
CA PRO A 83 -27.47 16.87 -1.16
C PRO A 83 -26.08 17.07 -1.76
N VAL A 84 -25.08 16.39 -1.23
CA VAL A 84 -23.68 16.47 -1.64
C VAL A 84 -23.38 15.37 -2.65
N MET A 85 -22.79 15.75 -3.79
CA MET A 85 -22.34 14.82 -4.83
C MET A 85 -20.85 14.57 -4.69
N LEU A 86 -20.42 14.02 -3.55
CA LEU A 86 -19.04 13.65 -3.31
C LEU A 86 -18.81 12.20 -3.73
N ASP A 87 -17.96 11.99 -4.72
CA ASP A 87 -17.52 10.69 -5.18
C ASP A 87 -16.20 10.33 -4.48
N PHE A 88 -16.33 9.77 -3.27
CA PHE A 88 -15.18 9.31 -2.48
C PHE A 88 -14.72 7.94 -2.96
N ARG A 89 -13.42 7.78 -3.14
CA ARG A 89 -12.77 6.53 -3.53
C ARG A 89 -11.46 6.37 -2.78
N ALA A 90 -11.17 5.18 -2.28
CA ALA A 90 -9.95 4.89 -1.54
C ALA A 90 -9.26 3.62 -2.06
N LEU A 91 -7.93 3.62 -2.02
CA LEU A 91 -7.08 2.45 -2.30
C LEU A 91 -6.29 2.08 -1.05
N ARG A 92 -6.38 0.83 -0.61
CA ARG A 92 -5.48 0.26 0.40
C ARG A 92 -4.22 -0.21 -0.30
N PHE A 93 -3.18 0.60 -0.21
CA PHE A 93 -1.88 0.29 -0.77
C PHE A 93 -1.10 -0.69 0.10
N PRO A 94 -0.39 -1.65 -0.53
CA PRO A 94 0.63 -2.46 0.13
C PRO A 94 1.90 -1.66 0.42
N GLY A 95 3.01 -2.31 0.73
CA GLY A 95 4.33 -1.70 0.81
C GLY A 95 4.73 -1.11 -0.55
N LEU A 96 4.76 0.21 -0.68
CA LEU A 96 5.14 0.88 -1.93
C LEU A 96 6.66 1.01 -2.02
N ILE A 97 7.23 0.63 -3.16
CA ILE A 97 8.68 0.74 -3.42
C ILE A 97 8.92 1.61 -4.65
N SER A 98 9.71 2.68 -4.45
CA SER A 98 10.18 3.54 -5.52
C SER A 98 11.66 3.28 -5.82
N ALA A 99 12.02 3.07 -7.08
CA ALA A 99 13.41 2.96 -7.50
C ALA A 99 14.16 4.30 -7.47
N PHE A 100 13.42 5.42 -7.44
CA PHE A 100 13.98 6.77 -7.53
C PHE A 100 14.14 7.46 -6.19
N THR A 101 13.52 6.96 -5.11
CA THR A 101 13.62 7.53 -3.77
C THR A 101 14.35 6.56 -2.84
N LEU A 102 15.11 7.13 -1.89
CA LEU A 102 15.73 6.32 -0.85
C LEU A 102 14.68 5.91 0.19
N PRO A 103 14.79 4.70 0.76
CA PRO A 103 13.97 4.32 1.90
C PRO A 103 14.25 5.26 3.08
N SER A 104 13.20 5.58 3.84
CA SER A 104 13.27 6.58 4.92
C SER A 104 13.12 5.98 6.32
N GLY A 105 13.23 4.67 6.46
CA GLY A 105 13.09 3.95 7.73
C GLY A 105 11.63 3.58 8.06
N GLY A 106 10.75 3.56 7.07
CA GLY A 106 9.38 3.07 7.21
C GLY A 106 9.32 1.61 7.65
N THR A 107 8.18 1.18 8.16
CA THR A 107 8.01 -0.19 8.68
C THR A 107 8.14 -1.26 7.58
N SER A 108 7.79 -0.96 6.33
CA SER A 108 7.95 -1.85 5.17
C SER A 108 9.25 -1.63 4.39
N ASP A 109 10.12 -0.72 4.83
CA ASP A 109 11.33 -0.33 4.08
C ASP A 109 12.47 -1.36 4.19
N TYR A 110 12.34 -2.41 5.02
CA TYR A 110 13.38 -3.44 5.15
C TYR A 110 13.79 -4.07 3.82
N GLY A 111 12.84 -4.27 2.91
CA GLY A 111 13.12 -4.83 1.59
C GLY A 111 14.02 -3.91 0.74
N PRO A 112 13.59 -2.69 0.39
CA PRO A 112 14.44 -1.76 -0.36
C PRO A 112 15.74 -1.39 0.38
N GLU A 113 15.74 -1.26 1.72
CA GLU A 113 16.95 -1.02 2.51
C GLU A 113 18.03 -2.10 2.28
N MET A 114 17.65 -3.39 2.20
CA MET A 114 18.58 -4.49 1.89
C MET A 114 19.29 -4.29 0.54
N LEU A 115 18.52 -3.92 -0.49
CA LEU A 115 19.06 -3.75 -1.84
C LEU A 115 19.98 -2.52 -1.92
N HIS A 116 19.58 -1.42 -1.30
CA HIS A 116 20.43 -0.21 -1.23
C HIS A 116 21.73 -0.48 -0.45
N ALA A 117 21.67 -1.15 0.69
CA ALA A 117 22.86 -1.50 1.46
C ALA A 117 23.78 -2.46 0.70
N ALA A 118 23.22 -3.48 0.05
CA ALA A 118 23.96 -4.42 -0.76
C ALA A 118 24.70 -3.74 -1.93
N ALA A 119 24.03 -2.83 -2.63
CA ALA A 119 24.61 -2.07 -3.75
C ALA A 119 25.76 -1.14 -3.31
N GLN A 120 25.74 -0.69 -2.06
CA GLN A 120 26.80 0.13 -1.45
C GLN A 120 27.94 -0.69 -0.82
N GLY A 121 27.83 -2.03 -0.80
CA GLY A 121 28.76 -2.91 -0.08
C GLY A 121 28.65 -2.80 1.47
N ASN A 122 27.61 -2.16 1.96
CA ASN A 122 27.36 -1.99 3.38
C ASN A 122 26.76 -3.25 4.02
N ARG A 123 27.01 -3.42 5.33
CA ARG A 123 26.28 -4.41 6.13
C ARG A 123 24.87 -3.90 6.42
N TYR A 124 23.91 -4.83 6.43
CA TYR A 124 22.54 -4.52 6.82
C TYR A 124 21.99 -5.59 7.76
N SER A 125 21.42 -5.16 8.88
CA SER A 125 20.70 -6.02 9.82
C SER A 125 19.20 -5.79 9.65
N CYS A 126 18.51 -6.75 9.06
CA CYS A 126 17.06 -6.68 8.85
C CYS A 126 16.34 -6.81 10.19
N PHE A 127 15.46 -5.86 10.48
CA PHE A 127 14.75 -5.77 11.75
C PHE A 127 13.50 -6.66 11.85
N VAL A 128 13.14 -7.38 10.78
CA VAL A 128 12.07 -8.37 10.78
C VAL A 128 12.61 -9.78 10.60
N ARG A 129 11.82 -10.80 10.92
CA ARG A 129 12.17 -12.21 10.68
C ARG A 129 12.28 -12.50 9.19
N ALA A 130 13.07 -13.49 8.84
CA ALA A 130 13.25 -13.95 7.47
C ALA A 130 11.93 -14.39 6.80
N ASP A 131 11.04 -15.04 7.55
CA ASP A 131 9.73 -15.51 7.10
C ASP A 131 8.64 -14.43 7.04
N THR A 132 8.95 -13.20 7.45
CA THR A 132 7.99 -12.09 7.45
C THR A 132 7.55 -11.77 6.03
N LYS A 133 6.24 -12.00 5.75
CA LYS A 133 5.62 -11.81 4.45
C LYS A 133 4.57 -10.70 4.51
N ILE A 134 4.59 -9.82 3.52
CA ILE A 134 3.55 -8.82 3.22
C ILE A 134 3.49 -8.57 1.72
N SER A 135 2.41 -7.93 1.27
CA SER A 135 2.30 -7.46 -0.11
C SER A 135 3.13 -6.21 -0.38
N PHE A 136 3.62 -6.11 -1.62
CA PHE A 136 4.38 -4.97 -2.14
C PHE A 136 3.88 -4.55 -3.53
N MET A 137 4.25 -3.35 -3.95
CA MET A 137 3.92 -2.78 -5.26
C MET A 137 4.97 -1.77 -5.70
N ALA A 138 5.29 -1.75 -6.98
CA ALA A 138 6.09 -0.69 -7.60
C ALA A 138 5.35 0.65 -7.59
N MET A 139 6.06 1.76 -7.37
CA MET A 139 5.45 3.10 -7.38
C MET A 139 4.72 3.43 -8.69
N PRO A 140 5.19 3.06 -9.91
CA PRO A 140 4.43 3.24 -11.14
C PRO A 140 3.06 2.57 -11.13
N ASP A 141 2.95 1.35 -10.58
CA ASP A 141 1.68 0.64 -10.45
C ASP A 141 0.74 1.34 -9.44
N ALA A 142 1.29 1.90 -8.37
CA ALA A 142 0.50 2.68 -7.42
C ALA A 142 -0.12 3.92 -8.09
N ILE A 143 0.66 4.65 -8.88
CA ILE A 143 0.17 5.81 -9.66
C ILE A 143 -0.87 5.37 -10.69
N LYS A 144 -0.59 4.30 -11.45
CA LYS A 144 -1.52 3.71 -12.43
C LYS A 144 -2.85 3.37 -11.77
N SER A 145 -2.83 2.72 -10.60
CA SER A 145 -4.06 2.33 -9.90
C SER A 145 -4.91 3.53 -9.48
N LEU A 146 -4.28 4.62 -9.01
CA LEU A 146 -4.98 5.88 -8.70
C LEU A 146 -5.65 6.48 -9.93
N LEU A 147 -4.94 6.55 -11.06
CA LEU A 147 -5.47 7.10 -12.30
C LEU A 147 -6.62 6.24 -12.84
N MET A 148 -6.45 4.91 -12.86
CA MET A 148 -7.50 3.99 -13.30
C MET A 148 -8.75 4.12 -12.43
N LEU A 149 -8.60 4.15 -11.10
CA LEU A 149 -9.74 4.33 -10.20
C LEU A 149 -10.37 5.72 -10.36
N MET A 150 -9.57 6.76 -10.60
CA MET A 150 -10.08 8.11 -10.87
C MET A 150 -10.99 8.13 -12.11
N ASP A 151 -10.60 7.42 -13.17
CA ASP A 151 -11.31 7.44 -14.46
C ASP A 151 -12.46 6.42 -14.50
N ALA A 152 -12.48 5.46 -13.59
CA ALA A 152 -13.53 4.44 -13.53
C ALA A 152 -14.93 5.07 -13.42
N PRO A 153 -15.91 4.58 -14.22
CA PRO A 153 -17.29 5.05 -14.11
C PRO A 153 -17.89 4.72 -12.73
N VAL A 154 -18.59 5.68 -12.11
CA VAL A 154 -19.23 5.46 -10.79
C VAL A 154 -20.12 4.22 -10.78
N LYS A 155 -20.78 3.94 -11.91
CA LYS A 155 -21.71 2.82 -12.06
C LYS A 155 -21.03 1.44 -12.02
N SER A 156 -19.74 1.36 -12.33
CA SER A 156 -18.98 0.11 -12.27
C SER A 156 -18.45 -0.19 -10.86
N LEU A 157 -18.45 0.78 -9.96
CA LEU A 157 -17.87 0.65 -8.64
C LEU A 157 -18.84 -0.01 -7.67
N SER A 158 -18.54 -1.23 -7.22
CA SER A 158 -19.29 -1.95 -6.19
C SER A 158 -18.90 -1.53 -4.77
N SER A 159 -17.75 -0.86 -4.60
CA SER A 159 -17.24 -0.37 -3.31
C SER A 159 -16.69 1.06 -3.42
N ARG A 160 -16.39 1.66 -2.27
CA ARG A 160 -15.66 2.93 -2.16
C ARG A 160 -14.22 2.75 -1.70
N VAL A 161 -13.90 1.57 -1.19
CA VAL A 161 -12.56 1.20 -0.73
C VAL A 161 -12.14 -0.07 -1.47
N TYR A 162 -10.97 -0.08 -2.04
CA TYR A 162 -10.43 -1.18 -2.83
C TYR A 162 -9.04 -1.56 -2.37
N ASN A 163 -8.78 -2.85 -2.28
CA ASN A 163 -7.43 -3.38 -2.25
C ASN A 163 -6.79 -3.28 -3.63
N VAL A 164 -5.49 -3.01 -3.67
CA VAL A 164 -4.66 -3.15 -4.88
C VAL A 164 -3.37 -3.88 -4.52
N ALA A 165 -3.09 -4.98 -5.18
CA ALA A 165 -1.93 -5.82 -4.95
C ALA A 165 -1.10 -5.98 -6.22
N ALA A 166 0.19 -6.27 -6.07
CA ALA A 166 1.08 -6.67 -7.16
C ALA A 166 1.73 -8.02 -6.86
N PHE A 167 2.46 -8.13 -5.76
CA PHE A 167 3.10 -9.37 -5.32
C PHE A 167 3.29 -9.40 -3.81
N ALA A 168 3.35 -10.60 -3.23
CA ALA A 168 3.63 -10.79 -1.81
C ALA A 168 4.85 -11.69 -1.64
N ILE A 169 5.89 -11.19 -0.95
CA ILE A 169 7.17 -11.90 -0.76
C ILE A 169 7.67 -11.75 0.68
N THR A 170 8.58 -12.63 1.06
CA THR A 170 9.20 -12.63 2.38
C THR A 170 10.43 -11.72 2.45
N ALA A 171 10.86 -11.40 3.66
CA ALA A 171 12.13 -10.70 3.88
C ALA A 171 13.33 -11.53 3.39
N GLU A 172 13.24 -12.87 3.46
CA GLU A 172 14.25 -13.76 2.91
C GLU A 172 14.33 -13.68 1.38
N ASP A 173 13.18 -13.57 0.68
CA ASP A 173 13.16 -13.38 -0.76
C ASP A 173 13.90 -12.10 -1.16
N PHE A 174 13.70 -11.00 -0.43
CA PHE A 174 14.46 -9.76 -0.63
C PHE A 174 15.96 -9.97 -0.41
N ARG A 175 16.35 -10.69 0.67
CA ARG A 175 17.75 -10.99 0.96
C ARG A 175 18.38 -11.79 -0.18
N GLN A 176 17.70 -12.82 -0.69
CA GLN A 176 18.20 -13.64 -1.79
C GLN A 176 18.38 -12.83 -3.08
N ARG A 177 17.39 -11.99 -3.42
CA ARG A 177 17.50 -11.07 -4.57
C ARG A 177 18.68 -10.12 -4.42
N ALA A 178 18.90 -9.56 -3.21
CA ALA A 178 20.05 -8.70 -2.94
C ALA A 178 21.39 -9.41 -3.09
N VAL A 179 21.53 -10.62 -2.53
CA VAL A 179 22.76 -11.43 -2.63
C VAL A 179 23.06 -11.84 -4.08
N ASN A 180 22.03 -12.23 -4.83
CA ASN A 180 22.18 -12.59 -6.23
C ASN A 180 22.58 -11.39 -7.10
N ALA A 181 22.00 -10.21 -6.85
CA ALA A 181 22.27 -9.01 -7.63
C ALA A 181 23.62 -8.34 -7.29
N PHE A 182 24.09 -8.51 -6.03
CA PHE A 182 25.29 -7.90 -5.48
C PHE A 182 26.12 -8.95 -4.72
N PRO A 183 26.98 -9.71 -5.41
CA PRO A 183 27.84 -10.72 -4.79
C PRO A 183 28.70 -10.11 -3.67
N GLY A 184 28.67 -10.72 -2.50
CA GLY A 184 29.37 -10.19 -1.30
C GLY A 184 28.49 -9.35 -0.38
N ALA A 185 27.20 -9.15 -0.69
CA ALA A 185 26.26 -8.49 0.20
C ALA A 185 26.22 -9.17 1.59
N LYS A 186 26.27 -8.35 2.65
CA LYS A 186 26.32 -8.82 4.06
C LYS A 186 25.01 -8.47 4.75
N ILE A 187 23.99 -9.32 4.58
CA ILE A 187 22.66 -9.11 5.13
C ILE A 187 22.40 -10.17 6.21
N SER A 188 22.09 -9.72 7.41
CA SER A 188 21.69 -10.55 8.56
C SER A 188 20.28 -10.17 9.03
N PHE A 189 19.72 -10.96 9.94
CA PHE A 189 18.46 -10.67 10.60
C PHE A 189 18.70 -10.42 12.08
N GLU A 190 18.29 -9.23 12.56
CA GLU A 190 18.34 -8.83 13.96
C GLU A 190 16.99 -8.21 14.31
N ILE A 191 16.11 -9.04 14.87
CA ILE A 191 14.70 -8.73 15.00
C ILE A 191 14.47 -7.62 16.02
N ASN A 192 13.83 -6.52 15.59
CA ASN A 192 13.28 -5.53 16.51
C ASN A 192 11.83 -5.90 16.86
N PRO A 193 11.54 -6.31 18.11
CA PRO A 193 10.21 -6.83 18.48
C PRO A 193 9.07 -5.83 18.22
N ARG A 194 9.30 -4.52 18.37
CA ARG A 194 8.29 -3.49 18.15
C ARG A 194 7.95 -3.36 16.66
N ARG A 195 8.96 -3.27 15.80
CA ARG A 195 8.77 -3.18 14.35
C ARG A 195 8.19 -4.48 13.79
N GLN A 196 8.68 -5.62 14.26
CA GLN A 196 8.14 -6.94 13.91
C GLN A 196 6.65 -7.04 14.26
N GLY A 197 6.26 -6.64 15.47
CA GLY A 197 4.86 -6.69 15.89
C GLY A 197 3.92 -5.84 15.03
N ILE A 198 4.42 -4.70 14.51
CA ILE A 198 3.65 -3.89 13.55
C ILE A 198 3.43 -4.66 12.23
N VAL A 199 4.50 -5.23 11.66
CA VAL A 199 4.40 -5.98 10.39
C VAL A 199 3.57 -7.25 10.56
N ASP A 200 3.66 -7.92 11.72
CA ASP A 200 2.85 -9.10 12.03
C ASP A 200 1.35 -8.76 12.14
N SER A 201 0.99 -7.51 12.44
CA SER A 201 -0.41 -7.07 12.46
C SER A 201 -1.00 -6.76 11.08
N TRP A 202 -0.20 -6.77 10.01
CA TRP A 202 -0.67 -6.61 8.64
C TRP A 202 -0.86 -7.97 7.96
N PRO A 203 -1.78 -8.12 6.99
CA PRO A 203 -1.97 -9.37 6.27
C PRO A 203 -0.72 -9.77 5.46
N GLU A 204 -0.59 -11.07 5.17
CA GLU A 204 0.47 -11.56 4.26
C GLU A 204 0.21 -11.12 2.83
N ASP A 205 -1.06 -11.15 2.43
CA ASP A 205 -1.50 -10.72 1.11
C ASP A 205 -2.93 -10.15 1.17
N ILE A 206 -3.34 -9.45 0.12
CA ILE A 206 -4.66 -8.81 0.03
C ILE A 206 -5.36 -9.21 -1.27
N ASP A 207 -6.66 -9.45 -1.18
CA ASP A 207 -7.52 -9.80 -2.32
C ASP A 207 -7.92 -8.52 -3.08
N ASP A 208 -7.46 -8.39 -4.31
CA ASP A 208 -7.77 -7.29 -5.22
C ASP A 208 -8.79 -7.67 -6.31
N ALA A 209 -9.47 -8.80 -6.18
CA ALA A 209 -10.43 -9.30 -7.17
C ALA A 209 -11.53 -8.29 -7.48
N ARG A 210 -11.97 -7.52 -6.47
CA ARG A 210 -12.96 -6.46 -6.65
C ARG A 210 -12.44 -5.35 -7.55
N ALA A 211 -11.21 -4.89 -7.34
CA ALA A 211 -10.58 -3.89 -8.20
C ALA A 211 -10.41 -4.38 -9.65
N ARG A 212 -10.05 -5.65 -9.82
CA ARG A 212 -9.93 -6.29 -11.13
C ARG A 212 -11.28 -6.35 -11.86
N THR A 213 -12.35 -6.69 -11.14
CA THR A 213 -13.69 -6.82 -11.71
C THR A 213 -14.31 -5.48 -12.03
N ASP A 214 -14.25 -4.52 -11.11
CA ASP A 214 -15.02 -3.27 -11.20
C ASP A 214 -14.40 -2.26 -12.16
N TRP A 215 -13.07 -2.20 -12.24
CA TRP A 215 -12.37 -1.19 -13.05
C TRP A 215 -11.10 -1.71 -13.73
N GLY A 216 -10.95 -3.04 -13.87
CA GLY A 216 -9.93 -3.65 -14.72
C GLY A 216 -8.51 -3.54 -14.17
N TRP A 217 -8.34 -3.43 -12.84
CA TRP A 217 -7.03 -3.36 -12.22
C TRP A 217 -6.13 -4.53 -12.64
N LYS A 218 -4.91 -4.22 -12.98
CA LYS A 218 -3.85 -5.19 -13.20
C LYS A 218 -2.50 -4.50 -13.02
N PRO A 219 -1.62 -5.00 -12.14
CA PRO A 219 -0.25 -4.49 -12.02
C PRO A 219 0.54 -4.80 -13.30
N ASP A 220 1.50 -3.93 -13.63
CA ASP A 220 2.44 -4.15 -14.73
C ASP A 220 3.69 -4.89 -14.26
N TYR A 221 3.98 -4.80 -12.95
CA TYR A 221 5.15 -5.42 -12.33
C TYR A 221 4.74 -6.55 -11.40
N ASP A 222 4.95 -7.81 -11.84
CA ASP A 222 5.06 -8.94 -10.92
C ASP A 222 6.42 -8.90 -10.19
N VAL A 223 6.72 -9.90 -9.35
CA VAL A 223 7.95 -9.91 -8.55
C VAL A 223 9.22 -9.88 -9.42
N ASP A 224 9.27 -10.65 -10.51
CA ASP A 224 10.47 -10.74 -11.36
C ASP A 224 10.67 -9.43 -12.15
N ARG A 225 9.63 -8.94 -12.80
CA ARG A 225 9.67 -7.66 -13.50
C ARG A 225 9.95 -6.47 -12.58
N PHE A 226 9.44 -6.51 -11.34
CA PHE A 226 9.76 -5.48 -10.36
C PHE A 226 11.28 -5.41 -10.10
N PHE A 227 11.93 -6.56 -9.86
CA PHE A 227 13.37 -6.57 -9.62
C PHE A 227 14.16 -6.31 -10.89
N ASP A 228 13.87 -7.00 -11.99
CA ASP A 228 14.71 -7.03 -13.17
C ASP A 228 14.53 -5.81 -14.08
N ASP A 229 13.30 -5.33 -14.25
CA ASP A 229 13.00 -4.23 -15.19
C ASP A 229 12.93 -2.86 -14.51
N TYR A 230 12.64 -2.80 -13.18
CA TYR A 230 12.39 -1.53 -12.51
C TYR A 230 13.40 -1.23 -11.40
N PHE A 231 13.58 -2.11 -10.42
CA PHE A 231 14.27 -1.74 -9.19
C PHE A 231 15.80 -1.88 -9.28
N LEU A 232 16.31 -3.04 -9.69
CA LEU A 232 17.74 -3.31 -9.77
C LEU A 232 18.47 -2.45 -10.80
N PRO A 233 17.94 -2.16 -12.00
CA PRO A 233 18.60 -1.26 -12.95
C PRO A 233 18.85 0.11 -12.38
N GLU A 234 17.87 0.70 -11.68
CA GLU A 234 17.98 2.03 -11.11
C GLU A 234 18.90 2.07 -9.88
N ILE A 235 18.90 1.02 -9.05
CA ILE A 235 19.85 0.89 -7.95
C ILE A 235 21.29 0.80 -8.49
N ARG A 236 21.55 -0.06 -9.47
CA ARG A 236 22.88 -0.17 -10.08
C ARG A 236 23.34 1.14 -10.68
N LYS A 237 22.49 1.82 -11.44
CA LYS A 237 22.79 3.13 -12.01
C LYS A 237 23.12 4.18 -10.93
N ARG A 238 22.34 4.22 -9.85
CA ARG A 238 22.56 5.16 -8.74
C ARG A 238 23.93 5.00 -8.11
N TYR A 239 24.35 3.76 -7.86
CA TYR A 239 25.59 3.50 -7.12
C TYR A 239 26.83 3.29 -7.99
N SER A 240 26.69 3.02 -9.30
CA SER A 240 27.81 3.04 -10.22
C SER A 240 28.37 4.45 -10.46
N LEU A 241 27.53 5.48 -10.37
CA LEU A 241 27.91 6.87 -10.50
C LEU A 241 28.69 7.42 -9.27
N VAL A 242 28.57 6.74 -8.11
CA VAL A 242 29.24 7.16 -6.86
C VAL A 242 30.63 6.55 -6.71
N GLY A 243 30.92 5.44 -7.42
CA GLY A 243 32.23 4.75 -7.37
C GLY A 243 33.29 5.27 -8.36
N SER A 244 33.03 6.35 -9.08
CA SER A 244 33.91 6.91 -10.12
C SER A 244 34.71 8.15 -9.66
N HIS A 245 34.88 8.34 -8.35
CA HIS A 245 35.69 9.46 -7.79
C HIS A 245 36.79 8.93 -6.89
#